data_f3aaaecfd107fe19bafb6bc07258971a
#
_entry.id   f3aaaecfd107fe19bafb6bc07258971a
#
_cell.length_a   1.000
_cell.length_b   1.000
_cell.length_c   1.000
_cell.angle_alpha   90.00
_cell.angle_beta   90.00
_cell.angle_gamma   90.00
#
_symmetry.space_group_name_H-M   'P 1'
#
loop_
_entity.id
_entity.type
_entity.pdbx_description
1 polymer ?
#
loop_
_entity_poly.entity_id
_entity_poly.type
_entity_poly.pdbx_seq_one_letter_code
_entity_poly.pdbx_strand_id
1 'polypeptide(L)'
;MRVTHIDHYNIRLKQSDLQAVRDFYVNVIGLTEGARPHFKFPGYWLYGGAEAAILHLAATLPETAEGISPTKPTGQFDHISLKASDSKSARERLKKAGVPFDERPVPGWRLNQIFFTDPAGLKVELTFDQEREDHML
;
A
#
# COMPACT_ATOMS: atom_id res chain seq x y z
N MET A 1 -21.21 -16.64 -12.76
CA MET A 1 -20.24 -15.94 -11.90
C MET A 1 -19.73 -14.70 -12.61
N ARG A 2 -19.58 -13.57 -11.91
CA ARG A 2 -19.08 -12.32 -12.47
C ARG A 2 -18.14 -11.67 -11.45
N VAL A 3 -16.87 -11.47 -11.83
CA VAL A 3 -15.92 -10.71 -11.03
C VAL A 3 -16.08 -9.23 -11.39
N THR A 4 -16.14 -8.34 -10.40
CA THR A 4 -16.41 -6.91 -10.62
C THR A 4 -15.20 -6.02 -10.36
N HIS A 5 -14.41 -6.30 -9.32
CA HIS A 5 -13.25 -5.47 -8.93
C HIS A 5 -12.40 -6.21 -7.91
N ILE A 6 -11.26 -5.63 -7.56
CA ILE A 6 -10.43 -6.10 -6.46
C ILE A 6 -11.05 -5.60 -5.16
N ASP A 7 -11.33 -6.50 -4.21
CA ASP A 7 -11.87 -6.16 -2.90
C ASP A 7 -10.76 -5.70 -1.95
N HIS A 8 -9.76 -6.55 -1.77
CA HIS A 8 -8.61 -6.25 -0.91
C HIS A 8 -7.41 -7.08 -1.31
N TYR A 9 -6.26 -6.73 -0.74
CA TYR A 9 -5.08 -7.59 -0.72
C TYR A 9 -4.65 -7.82 0.72
N ASN A 10 -3.89 -8.90 0.94
CA ASN A 10 -3.49 -9.34 2.27
C ASN A 10 -1.98 -9.53 2.34
N ILE A 11 -1.37 -9.05 3.41
CA ILE A 11 0.04 -9.27 3.71
C ILE A 11 0.10 -10.09 4.99
N ARG A 12 0.68 -11.29 4.91
CA ARG A 12 0.93 -12.14 6.07
C ARG A 12 2.29 -11.79 6.66
N LEU A 13 2.32 -11.63 7.97
CA LEU A 13 3.51 -11.19 8.69
C LEU A 13 3.70 -12.05 9.94
N LYS A 14 4.90 -12.06 10.49
CA LYS A 14 5.08 -12.45 11.87
C LYS A 14 4.72 -11.27 12.78
N GLN A 15 4.31 -11.55 14.01
CA GLN A 15 3.78 -10.52 14.90
C GLN A 15 4.78 -9.40 15.17
N SER A 16 6.07 -9.71 15.26
CA SER A 16 7.12 -8.70 15.49
C SER A 16 7.28 -7.71 14.35
N ASP A 17 6.81 -8.02 13.13
CA ASP A 17 6.89 -7.13 11.97
C ASP A 17 5.59 -6.35 11.73
N LEU A 18 4.51 -6.71 12.40
CA LEU A 18 3.17 -6.18 12.13
C LEU A 18 3.10 -4.66 12.29
N GLN A 19 3.65 -4.13 13.37
CA GLN A 19 3.57 -2.70 13.67
C GLN A 19 4.30 -1.85 12.64
N ALA A 20 5.46 -2.28 12.17
CA ALA A 20 6.25 -1.55 11.20
C ALA A 20 5.50 -1.41 9.85
N VAL A 21 4.84 -2.47 9.41
CA VAL A 21 4.07 -2.43 8.16
C VAL A 21 2.80 -1.60 8.33
N ARG A 22 2.10 -1.74 9.46
CA ARG A 22 0.93 -0.91 9.79
C ARG A 22 1.31 0.57 9.78
N ASP A 23 2.39 0.95 10.46
CA ASP A 23 2.80 2.34 10.57
C ASP A 23 3.18 2.93 9.21
N PHE A 24 3.81 2.15 8.35
CA PHE A 24 4.11 2.59 6.98
C PHE A 24 2.84 2.96 6.22
N TYR A 25 1.86 2.08 6.19
CA TYR A 25 0.63 2.31 5.43
C TYR A 25 -0.25 3.40 6.04
N VAL A 26 -0.25 3.56 7.35
CA VAL A 26 -1.02 4.62 8.01
C VAL A 26 -0.28 5.96 7.94
N ASN A 27 0.99 6.00 8.32
CA ASN A 27 1.71 7.27 8.49
C ASN A 27 2.31 7.80 7.18
N VAL A 28 2.74 6.93 6.27
CA VAL A 28 3.34 7.33 4.98
C VAL A 28 2.29 7.39 3.88
N ILE A 29 1.54 6.29 3.69
CA ILE A 29 0.57 6.18 2.60
C ILE A 29 -0.74 6.89 2.94
N GLY A 30 -1.12 6.91 4.21
CA GLY A 30 -2.32 7.62 4.65
C GLY A 30 -3.58 6.77 4.70
N LEU A 31 -3.44 5.45 4.79
CA LEU A 31 -4.58 4.59 5.06
C LEU A 31 -5.06 4.77 6.49
N THR A 32 -6.31 4.43 6.76
CA THR A 32 -6.92 4.56 8.07
C THR A 32 -7.18 3.20 8.68
N GLU A 33 -6.69 2.99 9.91
CA GLU A 33 -7.04 1.80 10.68
C GLU A 33 -8.51 1.85 11.07
N GLY A 34 -9.22 0.73 10.92
CA GLY A 34 -10.64 0.67 11.21
C GLY A 34 -11.11 -0.71 11.66
N ALA A 35 -12.43 -0.87 11.69
CA ALA A 35 -13.09 -2.07 12.17
C ALA A 35 -12.58 -3.34 11.47
N ARG A 36 -12.47 -4.40 12.23
CA ARG A 36 -11.96 -5.70 11.82
C ARG A 36 -12.71 -6.78 12.61
N PRO A 37 -13.06 -7.92 11.97
CA PRO A 37 -13.64 -9.03 12.72
C PRO A 37 -12.72 -9.51 13.86
N HIS A 38 -13.31 -10.14 14.87
CA HIS A 38 -12.57 -10.66 16.03
C HIS A 38 -11.86 -11.98 15.69
N PHE A 39 -10.79 -11.89 14.89
CA PHE A 39 -9.93 -13.04 14.61
C PHE A 39 -9.06 -13.39 15.80
N LYS A 40 -8.64 -14.66 15.87
CA LYS A 40 -7.75 -15.15 16.95
C LYS A 40 -6.28 -14.79 16.75
N PHE A 41 -5.94 -14.15 15.63
CA PHE A 41 -4.58 -13.69 15.33
C PHE A 41 -4.51 -12.17 15.30
N PRO A 42 -3.39 -11.55 15.66
CA PRO A 42 -3.21 -10.11 15.55
C PRO A 42 -3.23 -9.64 14.10
N GLY A 43 -3.67 -8.43 13.89
CA GLY A 43 -3.69 -7.84 12.56
C GLY A 43 -4.40 -6.50 12.54
N TYR A 44 -4.46 -5.91 11.35
CA TYR A 44 -5.15 -4.64 11.10
C TYR A 44 -5.89 -4.69 9.78
N TRP A 45 -7.03 -4.07 9.74
CA TRP A 45 -7.72 -3.74 8.49
C TRP A 45 -7.53 -2.25 8.24
N LEU A 46 -6.95 -1.93 7.08
CA LEU A 46 -6.61 -0.57 6.69
C LEU A 46 -7.49 -0.12 5.53
N TYR A 47 -8.11 1.02 5.71
CA TYR A 47 -9.15 1.56 4.83
C TYR A 47 -8.58 2.66 3.94
N GLY A 48 -8.96 2.65 2.68
CA GLY A 48 -8.77 3.77 1.76
C GLY A 48 -9.81 4.87 2.02
N GLY A 49 -9.91 5.83 1.15
CA GLY A 49 -10.74 7.03 1.36
C GLY A 49 -12.25 6.83 1.54
N ALA A 50 -12.75 5.60 1.58
CA ALA A 50 -14.16 5.25 1.74
C ALA A 50 -14.32 4.11 2.75
N GLU A 51 -15.40 3.36 2.65
CA GLU A 51 -15.76 2.33 3.63
C GLU A 51 -15.06 0.98 3.43
N ALA A 52 -14.20 0.87 2.42
CA ALA A 52 -13.57 -0.41 2.06
C ALA A 52 -12.22 -0.61 2.76
N ALA A 53 -12.09 -1.73 3.46
CA ALA A 53 -10.81 -2.20 4.01
C ALA A 53 -9.99 -2.83 2.89
N ILE A 54 -9.17 -2.04 2.21
CA ILE A 54 -8.44 -2.46 1.01
C ILE A 54 -7.18 -3.26 1.31
N LEU A 55 -6.65 -3.15 2.52
CA LEU A 55 -5.46 -3.90 2.95
C LEU A 55 -5.73 -4.59 4.28
N HIS A 56 -5.50 -5.89 4.31
CA HIS A 56 -5.58 -6.70 5.52
C HIS A 56 -4.16 -7.14 5.91
N LEU A 57 -3.73 -6.76 7.10
CA LEU A 57 -2.48 -7.24 7.68
C LEU A 57 -2.80 -8.36 8.66
N ALA A 58 -2.15 -9.51 8.51
CA ALA A 58 -2.42 -10.70 9.30
C ALA A 58 -1.12 -11.28 9.88
N ALA A 59 -0.98 -11.21 11.21
CA ALA A 59 0.18 -11.79 11.89
C ALA A 59 -0.02 -13.31 12.10
N THR A 60 0.08 -14.05 11.02
CA THR A 60 -0.17 -15.50 10.96
C THR A 60 1.09 -16.33 10.70
N LEU A 61 2.24 -15.69 10.51
CA LEU A 61 3.51 -16.40 10.35
C LEU A 61 4.15 -16.65 11.74
N PRO A 62 4.85 -17.78 11.91
CA PRO A 62 5.60 -18.03 13.14
C PRO A 62 6.78 -17.06 13.27
N GLU A 63 7.23 -16.77 14.48
CA GLU A 63 8.39 -15.89 14.74
C GLU A 63 9.69 -16.44 14.16
N THR A 64 9.74 -17.75 13.85
CA THR A 64 10.86 -18.38 13.15
C THR A 64 10.89 -18.10 11.67
N ALA A 65 9.81 -17.53 11.10
CA ALA A 65 9.79 -17.14 9.69
C ALA A 65 10.79 -16.01 9.43
N GLU A 66 11.25 -15.93 8.17
CA GLU A 66 12.07 -14.81 7.72
C GLU A 66 11.34 -13.49 7.92
N GLY A 67 12.03 -12.48 8.44
CA GLY A 67 11.49 -11.15 8.66
C GLY A 67 11.25 -10.38 7.38
N ILE A 68 10.60 -9.23 7.52
CA ILE A 68 10.37 -8.32 6.39
C ILE A 68 11.67 -7.71 5.88
N SER A 69 11.71 -7.43 4.56
CA SER A 69 12.76 -6.67 3.92
C SER A 69 12.17 -5.99 2.68
N PRO A 70 12.55 -4.71 2.40
CA PRO A 70 12.07 -4.03 1.20
C PRO A 70 12.61 -4.64 -0.10
N THR A 71 13.60 -5.53 -0.03
CA THR A 71 14.16 -6.21 -1.19
C THR A 71 13.68 -7.65 -1.35
N LYS A 72 12.76 -8.10 -0.49
CA LYS A 72 12.23 -9.46 -0.54
C LYS A 72 11.37 -9.66 -1.79
N PRO A 73 11.66 -10.71 -2.62
CA PRO A 73 10.92 -10.91 -3.85
C PRO A 73 9.49 -11.41 -3.59
N THR A 74 8.57 -11.06 -4.48
CA THR A 74 7.16 -11.50 -4.45
C THR A 74 6.83 -12.50 -5.55
N GLY A 75 7.84 -13.11 -6.15
CA GLY A 75 7.67 -14.07 -7.24
C GLY A 75 7.18 -13.39 -8.53
N GLN A 76 6.20 -13.98 -9.18
CA GLN A 76 5.61 -13.42 -10.40
C GLN A 76 4.64 -12.28 -10.14
N PHE A 77 4.20 -12.07 -8.91
CA PHE A 77 3.37 -10.94 -8.54
C PHE A 77 4.24 -9.68 -8.50
N ASP A 78 4.03 -8.76 -9.43
CA ASP A 78 4.89 -7.57 -9.58
C ASP A 78 4.50 -6.44 -8.64
N HIS A 79 3.26 -5.98 -8.71
CA HIS A 79 2.82 -4.83 -7.89
C HIS A 79 1.31 -4.79 -7.70
N ILE A 80 0.89 -3.98 -6.74
CA ILE A 80 -0.49 -3.53 -6.55
C ILE A 80 -0.56 -2.05 -6.86
N SER A 81 -1.62 -1.60 -7.54
CA SER A 81 -1.82 -0.18 -7.84
C SER A 81 -2.99 0.37 -7.03
N LEU A 82 -2.74 1.48 -6.36
CA LEU A 82 -3.73 2.21 -5.58
C LEU A 82 -4.05 3.53 -6.29
N LYS A 83 -5.34 3.81 -6.46
CA LYS A 83 -5.78 5.10 -6.98
C LYS A 83 -5.58 6.15 -5.89
N ALA A 84 -4.91 7.25 -6.22
CA ALA A 84 -4.58 8.29 -5.27
C ALA A 84 -4.81 9.68 -5.85
N SER A 85 -4.81 10.68 -4.98
CA SER A 85 -4.86 12.09 -5.33
C SER A 85 -3.77 12.83 -4.55
N ASP A 86 -3.41 14.03 -5.02
CA ASP A 86 -2.38 14.88 -4.43
C ASP A 86 -0.97 14.24 -4.52
N SER A 87 -0.46 14.15 -5.73
CA SER A 87 0.87 13.58 -6.00
C SER A 87 1.99 14.37 -5.32
N LYS A 88 1.81 15.67 -5.11
CA LYS A 88 2.77 16.50 -4.37
C LYS A 88 2.93 16.00 -2.94
N SER A 89 1.81 15.80 -2.24
CA SER A 89 1.82 15.25 -0.88
C SER A 89 2.45 13.85 -0.84
N ALA A 90 2.15 13.01 -1.83
CA ALA A 90 2.74 11.68 -1.92
C ALA A 90 4.28 11.75 -2.00
N ARG A 91 4.81 12.60 -2.88
CA ARG A 91 6.26 12.79 -3.00
C ARG A 91 6.89 13.29 -1.70
N GLU A 92 6.25 14.26 -1.05
CA GLU A 92 6.74 14.81 0.22
C GLU A 92 6.77 13.76 1.34
N ARG A 93 5.71 12.96 1.45
CA ARG A 93 5.62 11.88 2.45
C ARG A 93 6.68 10.81 2.24
N LEU A 94 6.87 10.37 1.01
CA LEU A 94 7.87 9.36 0.69
C LEU A 94 9.30 9.88 0.96
N LYS A 95 9.60 11.11 0.58
CA LYS A 95 10.89 11.75 0.87
C LYS A 95 11.14 11.87 2.37
N LYS A 96 10.15 12.33 3.11
CA LYS A 96 10.24 12.47 4.58
C LYS A 96 10.47 11.12 5.26
N ALA A 97 9.88 10.06 4.74
CA ALA A 97 10.06 8.70 5.26
C ALA A 97 11.35 8.03 4.79
N GLY A 98 12.12 8.67 3.90
CA GLY A 98 13.34 8.09 3.33
C GLY A 98 13.08 6.93 2.38
N VAL A 99 11.92 6.90 1.74
CA VAL A 99 11.52 5.83 0.82
C VAL A 99 11.88 6.23 -0.62
N PRO A 100 12.79 5.50 -1.29
CA PRO A 100 13.06 5.74 -2.70
C PRO A 100 11.83 5.46 -3.56
N PHE A 101 11.63 6.28 -4.59
CA PHE A 101 10.52 6.07 -5.51
C PHE A 101 10.89 6.50 -6.93
N ASP A 102 10.21 5.89 -7.90
CA ASP A 102 10.24 6.28 -9.30
C ASP A 102 8.93 6.95 -9.67
N GLU A 103 8.99 7.93 -10.56
CA GLU A 103 7.80 8.60 -11.06
C GLU A 103 7.78 8.48 -12.60
N ARG A 104 6.66 8.02 -13.15
CA ARG A 104 6.52 7.77 -14.58
C ARG A 104 5.16 8.26 -15.08
N PRO A 105 5.14 9.22 -16.02
CA PRO A 105 3.90 9.52 -16.71
C PRO A 105 3.53 8.37 -17.66
N VAL A 106 2.22 8.15 -17.84
CA VAL A 106 1.72 7.18 -18.83
C VAL A 106 1.43 7.93 -20.12
N PRO A 107 2.21 7.72 -21.20
CA PRO A 107 2.02 8.44 -22.45
C PRO A 107 0.61 8.25 -23.03
N GLY A 108 -0.06 9.35 -23.36
CA GLY A 108 -1.37 9.33 -24.02
C GLY A 108 -2.57 9.07 -23.10
N TRP A 109 -2.36 8.81 -21.81
CA TRP A 109 -3.45 8.48 -20.88
C TRP A 109 -3.71 9.53 -19.80
N ARG A 110 -2.94 10.62 -19.77
CA ARG A 110 -3.04 11.65 -18.71
C ARG A 110 -3.06 11.05 -17.29
N LEU A 111 -2.22 10.06 -17.10
CA LEU A 111 -2.01 9.42 -15.82
C LEU A 111 -0.55 9.60 -15.42
N ASN A 112 -0.31 9.76 -14.14
CA ASN A 112 1.03 9.73 -13.56
C ASN A 112 1.11 8.62 -12.52
N GLN A 113 2.24 7.94 -12.46
CA GLN A 113 2.46 6.79 -11.59
C GLN A 113 3.68 7.04 -10.71
N ILE A 114 3.53 6.75 -9.42
CA ILE A 114 4.65 6.74 -8.48
C ILE A 114 4.80 5.32 -7.97
N PHE A 115 6.00 4.75 -8.10
CA PHE A 115 6.33 3.39 -7.68
C PHE A 115 7.31 3.42 -6.50
N PHE A 116 7.05 2.62 -5.50
CA PHE A 116 7.95 2.40 -4.37
C PHE A 116 7.76 0.98 -3.84
N THR A 117 8.64 0.57 -2.93
CA THR A 117 8.54 -0.74 -2.28
C THR A 117 8.19 -0.54 -0.81
N ASP A 118 7.22 -1.31 -0.32
CA ASP A 118 6.84 -1.29 1.09
C ASP A 118 7.87 -2.04 1.97
N PRO A 119 7.76 -1.96 3.31
CA PRO A 119 8.73 -2.63 4.19
C PRO A 119 8.75 -4.15 4.07
N ALA A 120 7.70 -4.77 3.56
CA ALA A 120 7.61 -6.23 3.37
C ALA A 120 8.16 -6.70 2.02
N GLY A 121 8.50 -5.78 1.11
CA GLY A 121 9.03 -6.08 -0.22
C GLY A 121 8.00 -6.01 -1.34
N LEU A 122 6.76 -5.64 -1.04
CA LEU A 122 5.73 -5.46 -2.06
C LEU A 122 5.94 -4.15 -2.81
N LYS A 123 5.97 -4.21 -4.14
CA LYS A 123 5.97 -3.00 -4.97
C LYS A 123 4.57 -2.41 -5.03
N VAL A 124 4.47 -1.14 -4.69
CA VAL A 124 3.22 -0.37 -4.68
C VAL A 124 3.30 0.73 -5.72
N GLU A 125 2.24 0.86 -6.49
CA GLU A 125 2.05 1.94 -7.43
C GLU A 125 0.96 2.87 -6.91
N LEU A 126 1.20 4.18 -6.95
CA LEU A 126 0.16 5.17 -6.76
C LEU A 126 -0.16 5.76 -8.13
N THR A 127 -1.41 5.66 -8.56
CA THR A 127 -1.86 6.16 -9.86
C THR A 127 -2.68 7.43 -9.65
N PHE A 128 -2.23 8.51 -10.29
CA PHE A 128 -2.85 9.82 -10.22
C PHE A 128 -3.46 10.19 -11.57
N ASP A 129 -4.67 10.73 -11.51
CA ASP A 129 -5.34 11.30 -12.68
C ASP A 129 -4.80 12.72 -12.90
N GLN A 130 -4.11 12.96 -14.01
CA GLN A 130 -3.48 14.25 -14.29
C GLN A 130 -4.50 15.38 -14.38
N GLU A 131 -5.67 15.12 -14.90
CA GLU A 131 -6.74 16.11 -15.00
C GLU A 131 -7.22 16.58 -13.63
N ARG A 132 -7.37 15.64 -12.66
CA ARG A 132 -7.70 15.97 -11.28
C ARG A 132 -6.58 16.72 -10.58
N GLU A 133 -5.33 16.34 -10.85
CA GLU A 133 -4.16 17.02 -10.28
C GLU A 133 -4.08 18.47 -10.77
N ASP A 134 -4.36 18.71 -12.02
CA ASP A 134 -4.38 20.07 -12.60
C ASP A 134 -5.45 20.96 -11.95
N HIS A 135 -6.58 20.40 -11.54
CA HIS A 135 -7.65 21.12 -10.86
C HIS A 135 -7.34 21.42 -9.38
N MET A 136 -6.34 20.78 -8.80
CA MET A 136 -5.91 21.00 -7.41
C MET A 136 -4.90 22.16 -7.26
N LEU A 137 -4.43 22.75 -8.35
CA LEU A 137 -3.42 23.83 -8.35
C LEU A 137 -4.04 25.21 -8.10
#